data_1ce00e3d51a86c9716aacce4501d9efb
#
_entry.id   1ce00e3d51a86c9716aacce4501d9efb
#
_cell.length_a   1.000
_cell.length_b   1.000
_cell.length_c   1.000
_cell.angle_alpha   90.00
_cell.angle_beta   90.00
_cell.angle_gamma   90.00
#
_symmetry.space_group_name_H-M   'P 1'
#
loop_
_entity.id
_entity.type
_entity.pdbx_description
1 polymer ?
#
loop_
_entity_poly.entity_id
_entity_poly.type
_entity_poly.pdbx_seq_one_letter_code
_entity_poly.pdbx_strand_id
1 'polypeptide(L)'
;MFLHTLSMCRKFRSAMKKLKASTDTESGNRLQSVNQYLEKNFPDFFTEARFQVGDDDYFLYARFGQYLAHTIEHNRASSSKINRGFTVLNKMARASARHPRIREMLVSGPLEYIVDAPKARALALKRLSPVAQGYLESLRE
;
A
#
# COMPACT_ATOMS: atom_id res chain seq x y z
N MET A 1 -12.19 -5.93 -20.16
CA MET A 1 -10.75 -5.63 -20.16
C MET A 1 -10.07 -5.91 -18.84
N PHE A 2 -10.57 -5.32 -17.76
CA PHE A 2 -9.98 -5.50 -16.44
C PHE A 2 -9.98 -6.97 -16.00
N LEU A 3 -11.09 -7.69 -16.19
CA LEU A 3 -11.21 -9.10 -15.84
C LEU A 3 -10.24 -9.98 -16.63
N HIS A 4 -10.04 -9.65 -17.90
CA HIS A 4 -9.12 -10.37 -18.78
C HIS A 4 -7.67 -10.21 -18.29
N THR A 5 -7.31 -8.98 -17.93
CA THR A 5 -5.98 -8.67 -17.38
C THR A 5 -5.75 -9.43 -16.06
N LEU A 6 -6.77 -9.49 -15.21
CA LEU A 6 -6.69 -10.23 -13.96
C LEU A 6 -6.44 -11.72 -14.17
N SER A 7 -7.09 -12.31 -15.18
CA SER A 7 -6.90 -13.72 -15.49
C SER A 7 -5.45 -14.02 -15.88
N MET A 8 -4.86 -13.18 -16.70
CA MET A 8 -3.45 -13.31 -17.09
C MET A 8 -2.51 -13.14 -15.90
N CYS A 9 -2.79 -12.16 -15.05
CA CYS A 9 -2.01 -11.92 -13.85
C CYS A 9 -2.05 -13.12 -12.89
N ARG A 10 -3.17 -13.79 -12.78
CA ARG A 10 -3.31 -14.98 -11.93
C ARG A 10 -2.41 -16.11 -12.41
N LYS A 11 -2.38 -16.37 -13.72
CA LYS A 11 -1.51 -17.39 -14.29
C LYS A 11 -0.04 -17.09 -14.06
N PHE A 12 0.34 -15.85 -14.27
CA PHE A 12 1.70 -15.39 -14.04
C PHE A 12 2.09 -15.53 -12.57
N ARG A 13 1.20 -15.11 -11.67
CA ARG A 13 1.42 -15.23 -10.23
C ARG A 13 1.59 -16.67 -9.79
N SER A 14 0.78 -17.56 -10.33
CA SER A 14 0.85 -18.97 -9.99
C SER A 14 2.21 -19.57 -10.37
N ALA A 15 2.73 -19.23 -11.55
CA ALA A 15 4.04 -19.65 -11.99
C ALA A 15 5.14 -19.09 -11.10
N MET A 16 5.06 -17.80 -10.76
CA MET A 16 6.04 -17.16 -9.88
C MET A 16 6.04 -17.76 -8.49
N LYS A 17 4.87 -18.12 -7.95
CA LYS A 17 4.77 -18.77 -6.65
C LYS A 17 5.50 -20.10 -6.60
N LYS A 18 5.41 -20.88 -7.66
CA LYS A 18 6.11 -22.17 -7.74
C LYS A 18 7.63 -22.00 -7.71
N LEU A 19 8.13 -20.89 -8.28
CA LEU A 19 9.56 -20.63 -8.35
C LEU A 19 10.14 -20.06 -7.05
N LYS A 20 9.30 -19.36 -6.25
CA LYS A 20 9.74 -18.63 -5.06
C LYS A 20 8.97 -19.02 -3.81
N ALA A 21 8.57 -20.26 -3.69
CA ALA A 21 7.56 -20.72 -2.72
C ALA A 21 7.81 -20.29 -1.27
N SER A 22 9.03 -20.40 -0.73
CA SER A 22 9.29 -20.12 0.68
C SER A 22 9.25 -18.63 1.00
N THR A 23 9.90 -17.79 0.20
CA THR A 23 9.98 -16.34 0.41
C THR A 23 8.65 -15.66 0.18
N ASP A 24 7.94 -16.05 -0.89
CA ASP A 24 6.65 -15.44 -1.23
C ASP A 24 5.55 -15.80 -0.24
N THR A 25 5.61 -16.99 0.37
CA THR A 25 4.61 -17.39 1.37
C THR A 25 4.68 -16.49 2.60
N GLU A 26 5.88 -16.22 3.10
CA GLU A 26 6.06 -15.38 4.27
C GLU A 26 5.66 -13.94 3.99
N SER A 27 6.07 -13.39 2.86
CA SER A 27 5.68 -12.04 2.42
C SER A 27 4.17 -11.94 2.25
N GLY A 28 3.56 -12.96 1.65
CA GLY A 28 2.11 -13.02 1.48
C GLY A 28 1.36 -13.01 2.81
N ASN A 29 1.85 -13.76 3.81
CA ASN A 29 1.24 -13.82 5.13
C ASN A 29 1.31 -12.47 5.84
N ARG A 30 2.44 -11.77 5.75
CA ARG A 30 2.61 -10.45 6.34
C ARG A 30 1.68 -9.44 5.67
N LEU A 31 1.63 -9.47 4.35
CA LEU A 31 0.80 -8.55 3.58
C LEU A 31 -0.68 -8.83 3.80
N GLN A 32 -1.07 -10.08 4.01
CA GLN A 32 -2.44 -10.43 4.31
C GLN A 32 -2.96 -9.74 5.56
N SER A 33 -2.13 -9.66 6.60
CA SER A 33 -2.48 -8.94 7.82
C SER A 33 -2.72 -7.45 7.54
N VAL A 34 -1.87 -6.83 6.72
CA VAL A 34 -2.04 -5.44 6.33
C VAL A 34 -3.30 -5.26 5.48
N ASN A 35 -3.54 -6.18 4.55
CA ASN A 35 -4.74 -6.15 3.70
C ASN A 35 -6.02 -6.23 4.53
N GLN A 36 -6.03 -7.07 5.56
CA GLN A 36 -7.19 -7.20 6.46
C GLN A 36 -7.44 -5.91 7.22
N TYR A 37 -6.39 -5.28 7.70
CA TYR A 37 -6.50 -3.99 8.38
C TYR A 37 -7.05 -2.92 7.43
N LEU A 38 -6.54 -2.88 6.20
CA LEU A 38 -6.99 -1.94 5.18
C LEU A 38 -8.48 -2.11 4.87
N GLU A 39 -8.89 -3.34 4.64
CA GLU A 39 -10.29 -3.66 4.31
C GLU A 39 -11.23 -3.28 5.44
N LYS A 40 -10.83 -3.57 6.69
CA LYS A 40 -11.64 -3.26 7.87
C LYS A 40 -11.81 -1.76 8.08
N ASN A 41 -10.75 -0.98 7.85
CA ASN A 41 -10.74 0.44 8.18
C ASN A 41 -11.09 1.35 7.00
N PHE A 42 -11.05 0.84 5.77
CA PHE A 42 -11.32 1.62 4.57
C PHE A 42 -12.27 0.88 3.61
N PRO A 43 -13.46 0.48 4.09
CA PRO A 43 -14.42 -0.21 3.22
C PRO A 43 -14.84 0.66 2.02
N ASP A 44 -14.95 1.97 2.22
CA ASP A 44 -15.32 2.90 1.16
C ASP A 44 -14.30 2.91 0.02
N PHE A 45 -13.02 2.82 0.37
CA PHE A 45 -11.97 2.75 -0.63
C PHE A 45 -12.14 1.54 -1.55
N PHE A 46 -12.42 0.37 -0.97
CA PHE A 46 -12.62 -0.84 -1.76
C PHE A 46 -13.84 -0.72 -2.67
N THR A 47 -14.92 -0.13 -2.17
CA THR A 47 -16.14 0.08 -2.95
C THR A 47 -15.92 1.04 -4.11
N GLU A 48 -15.28 2.18 -3.84
CA GLU A 48 -15.02 3.20 -4.87
C GLU A 48 -14.03 2.72 -5.92
N ALA A 49 -12.97 2.05 -5.50
CA ALA A 49 -11.93 1.58 -6.39
C ALA A 49 -12.30 0.25 -7.07
N ARG A 50 -13.40 -0.38 -6.65
CA ARG A 50 -13.86 -1.67 -7.17
C ARG A 50 -12.82 -2.78 -7.08
N PHE A 51 -11.99 -2.72 -6.06
CA PHE A 51 -11.02 -3.77 -5.78
C PHE A 51 -11.69 -4.98 -5.14
N GLN A 52 -11.15 -6.15 -5.42
CA GLN A 52 -11.57 -7.39 -4.82
C GLN A 52 -10.37 -8.03 -4.12
N VAL A 53 -10.67 -8.82 -3.09
CA VAL A 53 -9.63 -9.61 -2.41
C VAL A 53 -8.95 -10.51 -3.45
N GLY A 54 -7.62 -10.44 -3.52
CA GLY A 54 -6.85 -11.21 -4.47
C GLY A 54 -6.39 -10.44 -5.70
N ASP A 55 -6.79 -9.18 -5.83
CA ASP A 55 -6.26 -8.31 -6.88
C ASP A 55 -4.78 -8.03 -6.62
N ASP A 56 -4.08 -7.56 -7.66
CA ASP A 56 -2.66 -7.27 -7.57
C ASP A 56 -2.36 -6.29 -6.44
N ASP A 57 -1.55 -6.72 -5.47
CA ASP A 57 -1.22 -5.93 -4.29
C ASP A 57 -0.47 -4.65 -4.63
N TYR A 58 0.41 -4.66 -5.63
CA TYR A 58 1.08 -3.45 -6.09
C TYR A 58 0.07 -2.39 -6.51
N PHE A 59 -0.88 -2.81 -7.32
CA PHE A 59 -1.91 -1.92 -7.83
C PHE A 59 -2.81 -1.43 -6.69
N LEU A 60 -3.18 -2.32 -5.78
CA LEU A 60 -4.02 -2.00 -4.63
C LEU A 60 -3.37 -0.90 -3.78
N TYR A 61 -2.09 -1.06 -3.42
CA TYR A 61 -1.42 -0.10 -2.55
C TYR A 61 -1.08 1.20 -3.26
N ALA A 62 -0.80 1.16 -4.56
CA ALA A 62 -0.63 2.38 -5.35
C ALA A 62 -1.92 3.20 -5.35
N ARG A 63 -3.05 2.55 -5.58
CA ARG A 63 -4.36 3.21 -5.56
C ARG A 63 -4.73 3.71 -4.17
N PHE A 64 -4.37 2.95 -3.14
CA PHE A 64 -4.61 3.41 -1.76
C PHE A 64 -3.80 4.66 -1.45
N GLY A 65 -2.55 4.72 -1.88
CA GLY A 65 -1.71 5.90 -1.70
C GLY A 65 -2.29 7.12 -2.39
N GLN A 66 -2.77 6.94 -3.62
CA GLN A 66 -3.45 8.00 -4.36
C GLN A 66 -4.70 8.48 -3.62
N TYR A 67 -5.50 7.53 -3.15
CA TYR A 67 -6.71 7.82 -2.38
C TYR A 67 -6.38 8.61 -1.10
N LEU A 68 -5.39 8.16 -0.35
CA LEU A 68 -4.99 8.80 0.91
C LEU A 68 -4.48 10.22 0.66
N ALA A 69 -3.59 10.40 -0.31
CA ALA A 69 -3.06 11.71 -0.66
C ALA A 69 -4.17 12.67 -1.08
N HIS A 70 -5.07 12.21 -1.96
CA HIS A 70 -6.20 13.01 -2.42
C HIS A 70 -7.12 13.42 -1.27
N THR A 71 -7.42 12.46 -0.40
CA THR A 71 -8.30 12.69 0.75
C THR A 71 -7.71 13.74 1.70
N ILE A 72 -6.40 13.68 1.93
CA ILE A 72 -5.71 14.65 2.78
C ILE A 72 -5.68 16.03 2.12
N GLU A 73 -5.31 16.11 0.84
CA GLU A 73 -5.21 17.39 0.12
C GLU A 73 -6.54 18.13 0.07
N HIS A 74 -7.65 17.39 -0.02
CA HIS A 74 -8.99 17.97 -0.13
C HIS A 74 -9.78 17.96 1.17
N ASN A 75 -9.15 17.64 2.30
CA ASN A 75 -9.76 17.63 3.62
C ASN A 75 -11.05 16.78 3.68
N ARG A 76 -11.03 15.60 3.05
CA ARG A 76 -12.20 14.74 2.92
C ARG A 76 -12.26 13.61 3.95
N ALA A 77 -11.41 13.63 4.95
CA ALA A 77 -11.40 12.60 5.99
C ALA A 77 -11.10 13.21 7.34
N SER A 78 -11.61 12.54 8.38
CA SER A 78 -11.31 12.92 9.76
C SER A 78 -9.86 12.63 10.09
N SER A 79 -9.34 13.27 11.13
CA SER A 79 -7.99 12.99 11.64
C SER A 79 -7.82 11.52 12.00
N SER A 80 -8.86 10.91 12.58
CA SER A 80 -8.85 9.50 12.94
C SER A 80 -8.67 8.60 11.72
N LYS A 81 -9.38 8.88 10.63
CA LYS A 81 -9.29 8.11 9.39
C LYS A 81 -7.91 8.28 8.76
N ILE A 82 -7.39 9.50 8.74
CA ILE A 82 -6.06 9.79 8.21
C ILE A 82 -4.99 9.04 9.02
N ASN A 83 -5.11 9.02 10.35
CA ASN A 83 -4.19 8.28 11.20
C ASN A 83 -4.21 6.78 10.90
N ARG A 84 -5.38 6.22 10.66
CA ARG A 84 -5.48 4.81 10.26
C ARG A 84 -4.81 4.56 8.91
N GLY A 85 -4.90 5.53 8.00
CA GLY A 85 -4.18 5.44 6.73
C GLY A 85 -2.68 5.36 6.90
N PHE A 86 -2.12 6.21 7.74
CA PHE A 86 -0.70 6.15 8.04
C PHE A 86 -0.33 4.86 8.80
N THR A 87 -1.24 4.33 9.61
CA THR A 87 -1.02 3.05 10.26
C THR A 87 -0.84 1.92 9.25
N VAL A 88 -1.61 1.92 8.15
CA VAL A 88 -1.42 0.96 7.06
C VAL A 88 0.02 1.03 6.53
N LEU A 89 0.49 2.24 6.24
CA LEU A 89 1.84 2.44 5.70
C LEU A 89 2.92 2.04 6.71
N ASN A 90 2.70 2.31 7.99
CA ASN A 90 3.63 1.92 9.05
C ASN A 90 3.70 0.40 9.22
N LYS A 91 2.58 -0.30 9.05
CA LYS A 91 2.57 -1.76 9.06
C LYS A 91 3.36 -2.33 7.89
N MET A 92 3.22 -1.73 6.70
CA MET A 92 4.01 -2.11 5.54
C MET A 92 5.49 -1.87 5.78
N ALA A 93 5.84 -0.71 6.34
CA ALA A 93 7.23 -0.36 6.63
C ALA A 93 7.86 -1.36 7.61
N ARG A 94 7.11 -1.76 8.63
CA ARG A 94 7.59 -2.77 9.59
C ARG A 94 7.87 -4.10 8.90
N ALA A 95 6.95 -4.54 8.05
CA ALA A 95 7.12 -5.79 7.32
C ALA A 95 8.26 -5.70 6.29
N SER A 96 8.53 -4.53 5.76
CA SER A 96 9.53 -4.32 4.71
C SER A 96 10.96 -4.62 5.16
N ALA A 97 11.22 -4.60 6.47
CA ALA A 97 12.55 -4.86 7.01
C ALA A 97 13.10 -6.22 6.57
N ARG A 98 12.21 -7.21 6.42
CA ARG A 98 12.59 -8.58 6.03
C ARG A 98 12.02 -9.00 4.68
N HIS A 99 11.28 -8.10 4.01
CA HIS A 99 10.59 -8.45 2.77
C HIS A 99 10.78 -7.33 1.75
N PRO A 100 11.85 -7.38 0.94
CA PRO A 100 12.15 -6.33 -0.05
C PRO A 100 10.99 -6.05 -1.00
N ARG A 101 10.17 -7.04 -1.30
CA ARG A 101 9.00 -6.86 -2.14
C ARG A 101 7.98 -5.92 -1.51
N ILE A 102 7.77 -6.04 -0.20
CA ILE A 102 6.86 -5.14 0.52
C ILE A 102 7.43 -3.72 0.55
N ARG A 103 8.74 -3.60 0.72
CA ARG A 103 9.39 -2.28 0.64
C ARG A 103 9.17 -1.64 -0.73
N GLU A 104 9.35 -2.43 -1.79
CA GLU A 104 9.14 -1.93 -3.15
C GLU A 104 7.70 -1.48 -3.37
N MET A 105 6.72 -2.25 -2.90
CA MET A 105 5.32 -1.86 -2.99
C MET A 105 5.03 -0.55 -2.25
N LEU A 106 5.61 -0.38 -1.06
CA LEU A 106 5.41 0.81 -0.26
C LEU A 106 6.03 2.03 -0.94
N VAL A 107 7.27 1.91 -1.40
CA VAL A 107 8.03 3.02 -1.98
C VAL A 107 7.49 3.40 -3.36
N SER A 108 7.26 2.43 -4.22
CA SER A 108 6.79 2.67 -5.60
C SER A 108 5.28 2.92 -5.69
N GLY A 109 4.55 2.69 -4.63
CA GLY A 109 3.11 2.91 -4.58
C GLY A 109 2.76 4.11 -3.72
N PRO A 110 2.31 3.87 -2.47
CA PRO A 110 1.78 4.95 -1.62
C PRO A 110 2.73 6.13 -1.45
N LEU A 111 4.01 5.88 -1.19
CA LEU A 111 4.93 6.96 -0.87
C LEU A 111 5.20 7.88 -2.06
N GLU A 112 5.14 7.37 -3.29
CA GLU A 112 5.29 8.22 -4.48
C GLU A 112 4.17 9.24 -4.58
N TYR A 113 2.94 8.84 -4.28
CA TYR A 113 1.82 9.77 -4.30
C TYR A 113 1.89 10.79 -3.16
N ILE A 114 2.34 10.34 -1.99
CA ILE A 114 2.43 11.20 -0.81
C ILE A 114 3.53 12.26 -0.97
N VAL A 115 4.67 11.88 -1.55
CA VAL A 115 5.80 12.81 -1.69
C VAL A 115 5.45 14.00 -2.58
N ASP A 116 4.56 13.80 -3.55
CA ASP A 116 4.15 14.85 -4.48
C ASP A 116 2.97 15.68 -3.98
N ALA A 117 2.38 15.31 -2.84
CA ALA A 117 1.22 15.99 -2.27
C ALA A 117 1.65 16.78 -1.02
N PRO A 118 1.72 18.11 -1.07
CA PRO A 118 2.33 18.91 0.01
C PRO A 118 1.73 18.68 1.40
N LYS A 119 0.40 18.65 1.52
CA LYS A 119 -0.25 18.44 2.82
C LYS A 119 -0.02 17.01 3.32
N ALA A 120 -0.16 16.05 2.43
CA ALA A 120 0.05 14.64 2.77
C ALA A 120 1.49 14.39 3.20
N ARG A 121 2.46 14.98 2.48
CA ARG A 121 3.87 14.89 2.84
C ARG A 121 4.15 15.48 4.21
N ALA A 122 3.60 16.65 4.49
CA ALA A 122 3.80 17.31 5.79
C ALA A 122 3.28 16.46 6.94
N LEU A 123 2.10 15.85 6.78
CA LEU A 123 1.56 14.93 7.77
C LEU A 123 2.36 13.65 7.89
N ALA A 124 2.83 13.12 6.76
CA ALA A 124 3.63 11.90 6.73
C ALA A 124 4.90 12.05 7.54
N LEU A 125 5.56 13.20 7.45
CA LEU A 125 6.78 13.47 8.23
C LEU A 125 6.53 13.45 9.73
N LYS A 126 5.30 13.67 10.16
CA LYS A 126 4.93 13.64 11.57
C LYS A 126 4.40 12.27 12.03
N ARG A 127 3.82 11.50 11.11
CA ARG A 127 3.03 10.32 11.47
C ARG A 127 3.61 8.99 11.04
N LEU A 128 4.49 9.00 10.03
CA LEU A 128 5.15 7.78 9.62
C LEU A 128 6.23 7.38 10.61
N SER A 129 6.45 6.06 10.70
CA SER A 129 7.57 5.53 11.48
C SER A 129 8.90 6.01 10.90
N PRO A 130 10.00 5.98 11.68
CA PRO A 130 11.31 6.40 11.17
C PRO A 130 11.73 5.68 9.89
N VAL A 131 11.44 4.39 9.79
CA VAL A 131 11.76 3.60 8.59
C VAL A 131 11.00 4.14 7.38
N ALA A 132 9.70 4.34 7.52
CA ALA A 132 8.88 4.87 6.44
C ALA A 132 9.26 6.31 6.07
N GLN A 133 9.61 7.13 7.05
CA GLN A 133 10.09 8.49 6.79
C GLN A 133 11.37 8.47 5.97
N GLY A 134 12.29 7.56 6.29
CA GLY A 134 13.51 7.41 5.52
C GLY A 134 13.27 7.06 4.06
N TYR A 135 12.32 6.17 3.82
CA TYR A 135 11.91 5.82 2.45
C TYR A 135 11.32 7.02 1.72
N LEU A 136 10.46 7.77 2.41
CA LEU A 136 9.83 8.96 1.82
C LEU A 136 10.86 10.02 1.44
N GLU A 137 11.83 10.27 2.31
CA GLU A 137 12.87 11.25 2.06
C GLU A 137 13.76 10.84 0.89
N SER A 138 14.03 9.54 0.72
CA SER A 138 14.84 9.07 -0.40
C SER A 138 14.19 9.36 -1.75
N LEU A 139 12.88 9.47 -1.80
CA LEU A 139 12.16 9.78 -3.05
C LEU A 139 12.31 11.22 -3.48
N ARG A 140 12.76 12.11 -2.60
CA ARG A 140 12.98 13.52 -2.92
C ARG A 140 14.34 13.76 -3.58
N GLU A 141 15.21 12.80 -3.50
CA GLU A 141 16.55 12.85 -4.11
C GLU A 141 16.48 12.36 -5.57
#